data_98b09de5558a20f6f7b6f6fdbde426b3
#
_entry.id   98b09de5558a20f6f7b6f6fdbde426b3
#
_cell.length_a   1.000
_cell.length_b   1.000
_cell.length_c   1.000
_cell.angle_alpha   90.00
_cell.angle_beta   90.00
_cell.angle_gamma   90.00
#
_symmetry.space_group_name_H-M   'P 1'
#
loop_
_entity.id
_entity.type
_entity.pdbx_description
1 polymer ?
#
loop_
_entity_poly.entity_id
_entity_poly.type
_entity_poly.pdbx_seq_one_letter_code
_entity_poly.pdbx_strand_id
1 'polypeptide(L)'
;MLKVTLLGTGGTQPLPDRALAAAAVTVAGRSVLLDCGEGTQVGLRRYGVSAYRLSAVLLTHYHGDHILGLPGLLQTLGSLNRTEPLTVYGPAGLDAVARPVMALAGAQPYPVLWREADAPFAVDALKITPFPLEHRVPCCGYALELPRAGRFDPARAAGIPVAYWKTLQKGAAAGGFTPEQVLGPPRRGLKVVYATDTRPCAALEAAARDADLLCMDATYADDADLPKARLYGHTTCREAGALAAAAAVRRLWLTHYSAAVTDTAPGLAAARTAYPLALAGYDGMAQELEFDKE
;
A
#
# COMPACT_ATOMS: atom_id res chain seq x y z
N MET A 1 -9.65 -12.50 0.34
CA MET A 1 -8.41 -12.48 1.14
C MET A 1 -7.45 -11.50 0.49
N LEU A 2 -6.89 -10.61 1.28
CA LEU A 2 -5.88 -9.63 0.89
C LEU A 2 -4.70 -9.80 1.84
N LYS A 3 -3.48 -9.92 1.32
CA LYS A 3 -2.26 -10.04 2.12
C LYS A 3 -1.44 -8.76 2.00
N VAL A 4 -0.98 -8.22 3.14
CA VAL A 4 -0.01 -7.12 3.20
C VAL A 4 1.31 -7.67 3.70
N THR A 5 2.42 -7.25 3.09
CA THR A 5 3.78 -7.63 3.51
C THR A 5 4.66 -6.40 3.51
N LEU A 6 5.28 -6.07 4.65
CA LEU A 6 6.34 -5.07 4.72
C LEU A 6 7.64 -5.69 4.17
N LEU A 7 8.22 -5.07 3.16
CA LEU A 7 9.46 -5.53 2.52
C LEU A 7 10.68 -4.81 3.08
N GLY A 8 10.47 -3.59 3.56
CA GLY A 8 11.45 -2.76 4.23
C GLY A 8 10.74 -1.73 5.10
N THR A 9 11.28 -1.48 6.29
CA THR A 9 10.67 -0.66 7.35
C THR A 9 11.55 0.50 7.79
N GLY A 10 12.70 0.69 7.16
CA GLY A 10 13.62 1.79 7.41
C GLY A 10 13.36 3.01 6.53
N GLY A 11 13.70 4.18 7.05
CA GLY A 11 13.77 5.43 6.32
C GLY A 11 15.20 5.96 6.21
N THR A 12 15.47 6.76 5.20
CA THR A 12 16.71 7.51 4.94
C THR A 12 17.91 6.63 4.59
N GLN A 13 18.30 5.67 5.43
CA GLN A 13 19.51 4.86 5.28
C GLN A 13 19.19 3.38 5.44
N PRO A 14 19.67 2.51 4.54
CA PRO A 14 19.53 1.07 4.72
C PRO A 14 20.43 0.59 5.87
N LEU A 15 19.92 -0.33 6.66
CA LEU A 15 20.69 -1.03 7.69
C LEU A 15 20.82 -2.49 7.31
N PRO A 16 21.81 -3.23 7.86
CA PRO A 16 21.99 -4.65 7.55
C PRO A 16 20.76 -5.52 7.83
N ASP A 17 19.97 -5.14 8.83
CA ASP A 17 18.76 -5.83 9.31
C ASP A 17 17.46 -5.08 9.04
N ARG A 18 17.53 -3.93 8.36
CA ARG A 18 16.37 -3.11 8.05
C ARG A 18 16.50 -2.46 6.67
N ALA A 19 15.78 -3.00 5.70
CA ALA A 19 15.70 -2.47 4.34
C ALA A 19 14.89 -1.18 4.29
N LEU A 20 15.09 -0.40 3.22
CA LEU A 20 14.37 0.85 2.99
C LEU A 20 12.90 0.63 2.60
N ALA A 21 12.11 1.69 2.71
CA ALA A 21 10.67 1.69 2.61
C ALA A 21 10.15 0.94 1.38
N ALA A 22 9.44 -0.14 1.62
CA ALA A 22 8.65 -0.84 0.62
C ALA A 22 7.62 -1.75 1.28
N ALA A 23 6.43 -1.86 0.69
CA ALA A 23 5.41 -2.81 1.10
C ALA A 23 4.71 -3.42 -0.13
N ALA A 24 4.12 -4.61 0.02
CA ALA A 24 3.35 -5.25 -1.03
C ALA A 24 1.94 -5.60 -0.54
N VAL A 25 0.95 -5.28 -1.37
CA VAL A 25 -0.45 -5.71 -1.17
C VAL A 25 -0.79 -6.73 -2.24
N THR A 26 -1.11 -7.95 -1.82
CA THR A 26 -1.33 -9.10 -2.70
C THR A 26 -2.78 -9.56 -2.65
N VAL A 27 -3.41 -9.69 -3.81
CA VAL A 27 -4.75 -10.25 -4.00
C VAL A 27 -4.71 -11.27 -5.13
N ALA A 28 -5.25 -12.47 -4.90
CA ALA A 28 -5.29 -13.55 -5.90
C ALA A 28 -3.94 -13.84 -6.56
N GLY A 29 -2.84 -13.68 -5.81
CA GLY A 29 -1.48 -13.94 -6.27
C GLY A 29 -0.86 -12.86 -7.16
N ARG A 30 -1.52 -11.73 -7.39
CA ARG A 30 -0.98 -10.52 -8.01
C ARG A 30 -0.73 -9.46 -6.95
N SER A 31 0.27 -8.62 -7.12
CA SER A 31 0.67 -7.66 -6.10
C SER A 31 0.80 -6.24 -6.63
N VAL A 32 0.43 -5.29 -5.79
CA VAL A 32 0.77 -3.88 -5.94
C VAL A 32 1.91 -3.59 -4.96
N LEU A 33 2.98 -3.00 -5.46
CA LEU A 33 4.13 -2.55 -4.66
C LEU A 33 3.90 -1.09 -4.24
N LEU A 34 4.11 -0.79 -2.97
CA LEU A 34 4.06 0.53 -2.35
C LEU A 34 5.49 0.94 -2.02
N ASP A 35 5.99 1.97 -2.64
CA ASP A 35 7.38 2.39 -2.67
C ASP A 35 8.37 1.31 -3.16
N CYS A 36 9.58 1.72 -3.48
CA CYS A 36 10.63 0.86 -3.98
C CYS A 36 12.01 1.36 -3.54
N GLY A 37 12.28 1.29 -2.24
CA GLY A 37 13.59 1.61 -1.68
C GLY A 37 14.67 0.67 -2.21
N GLU A 38 15.93 1.04 -2.00
CA GLU A 38 17.08 0.24 -2.42
C GLU A 38 16.97 -1.20 -1.90
N GLY A 39 17.20 -2.18 -2.78
CA GLY A 39 17.15 -3.59 -2.42
C GLY A 39 15.75 -4.22 -2.38
N THR A 40 14.69 -3.50 -2.72
CA THR A 40 13.30 -4.02 -2.70
C THR A 40 13.15 -5.34 -3.45
N GLN A 41 13.83 -5.54 -4.60
CA GLN A 41 13.79 -6.81 -5.33
C GLN A 41 14.35 -8.00 -4.54
N VAL A 42 15.27 -7.74 -3.59
CA VAL A 42 15.77 -8.76 -2.67
C VAL A 42 14.71 -9.09 -1.61
N GLY A 43 14.05 -8.07 -1.07
CA GLY A 43 12.93 -8.22 -0.13
C GLY A 43 11.77 -9.02 -0.74
N LEU A 44 11.36 -8.69 -1.97
CA LEU A 44 10.34 -9.45 -2.70
C LEU A 44 10.65 -10.95 -2.72
N ARG A 45 11.88 -11.31 -3.09
CA ARG A 45 12.32 -12.71 -3.15
C ARG A 45 12.39 -13.34 -1.77
N ARG A 46 12.97 -12.63 -0.79
CA ARG A 46 13.15 -13.13 0.60
C ARG A 46 11.82 -13.44 1.28
N TYR A 47 10.80 -12.61 1.07
CA TYR A 47 9.50 -12.72 1.73
C TYR A 47 8.42 -13.37 0.86
N GLY A 48 8.83 -14.00 -0.26
CA GLY A 48 7.94 -14.81 -1.09
C GLY A 48 6.89 -14.02 -1.88
N VAL A 49 7.14 -12.73 -2.15
CA VAL A 49 6.32 -11.92 -3.04
C VAL A 49 6.86 -12.03 -4.46
N SER A 50 6.05 -12.51 -5.39
CA SER A 50 6.49 -12.71 -6.77
C SER A 50 6.68 -11.37 -7.50
N ALA A 51 7.92 -11.01 -7.81
CA ALA A 51 8.22 -9.84 -8.62
C ALA A 51 7.57 -9.93 -10.01
N TYR A 52 7.57 -11.10 -10.65
CA TYR A 52 6.95 -11.34 -11.96
C TYR A 52 5.45 -11.00 -11.97
N ARG A 53 4.76 -11.17 -10.83
CA ARG A 53 3.32 -10.93 -10.68
C ARG A 53 2.98 -9.54 -10.12
N LEU A 54 3.92 -8.60 -10.15
CA LEU A 54 3.64 -7.21 -9.83
C LEU A 54 2.74 -6.61 -10.93
N SER A 55 1.63 -6.03 -10.52
CA SER A 55 0.69 -5.33 -11.41
C SER A 55 1.02 -3.86 -11.55
N ALA A 56 1.47 -3.24 -10.46
CA ALA A 56 1.82 -1.83 -10.42
C ALA A 56 2.83 -1.54 -9.30
N VAL A 57 3.50 -0.40 -9.41
CA VAL A 57 4.27 0.25 -8.35
C VAL A 57 3.62 1.60 -8.05
N LEU A 58 3.37 1.89 -6.78
CA LEU A 58 2.81 3.15 -6.29
C LEU A 58 3.87 3.85 -5.45
N LEU A 59 4.37 4.98 -5.92
CA LEU A 59 5.36 5.79 -5.22
C LEU A 59 4.66 6.87 -4.40
N THR A 60 4.98 6.97 -3.12
CA THR A 60 4.43 8.01 -2.24
C THR A 60 5.03 9.36 -2.55
N HIS A 61 6.33 9.40 -2.81
CA HIS A 61 7.10 10.58 -3.21
C HIS A 61 8.45 10.16 -3.79
N TYR A 62 9.38 11.10 -4.03
CA TYR A 62 10.59 10.84 -4.84
C TYR A 62 11.90 10.99 -4.05
N HIS A 63 11.89 10.84 -2.71
CA HIS A 63 13.14 10.69 -1.98
C HIS A 63 13.82 9.35 -2.32
N GLY A 64 15.14 9.31 -2.17
CA GLY A 64 15.93 8.16 -2.61
C GLY A 64 15.55 6.85 -1.95
N ASP A 65 15.25 6.88 -0.67
CA ASP A 65 14.83 5.71 0.12
C ASP A 65 13.48 5.12 -0.28
N HIS A 66 12.74 5.79 -1.19
CA HIS A 66 11.48 5.30 -1.75
C HIS A 66 11.57 4.91 -3.23
N ILE A 67 12.64 5.32 -3.95
CA ILE A 67 12.68 5.12 -5.40
C ILE A 67 13.97 4.49 -5.93
N LEU A 68 15.09 4.48 -5.18
CA LEU A 68 16.38 4.03 -5.72
C LEU A 68 16.45 2.53 -6.01
N GLY A 69 15.52 1.72 -5.48
CA GLY A 69 15.36 0.32 -5.85
C GLY A 69 14.68 0.10 -7.20
N LEU A 70 13.99 1.12 -7.74
CA LEU A 70 13.16 0.97 -8.93
C LEU A 70 13.97 0.60 -10.19
N PRO A 71 15.13 1.22 -10.51
CA PRO A 71 15.93 0.79 -11.66
C PRO A 71 16.32 -0.68 -11.59
N GLY A 72 16.79 -1.16 -10.43
CA GLY A 72 17.16 -2.55 -10.21
C GLY A 72 15.97 -3.51 -10.28
N LEU A 73 14.80 -3.10 -9.79
CA LEU A 73 13.57 -3.86 -9.92
C LEU A 73 13.17 -4.02 -11.39
N LEU A 74 13.21 -2.95 -12.18
CA LEU A 74 12.86 -2.99 -13.60
C LEU A 74 13.77 -3.96 -14.36
N GLN A 75 15.08 -3.94 -14.11
CA GLN A 75 16.03 -4.89 -14.70
C GLN A 75 15.73 -6.33 -14.26
N THR A 76 15.41 -6.54 -12.99
CA THR A 76 15.06 -7.86 -12.46
C THR A 76 13.83 -8.42 -13.17
N LEU A 77 12.80 -7.60 -13.39
CA LEU A 77 11.59 -8.00 -14.13
C LEU A 77 11.89 -8.35 -15.59
N GLY A 78 12.77 -7.59 -16.25
CA GLY A 78 13.26 -7.92 -17.59
C GLY A 78 13.97 -9.26 -17.64
N SER A 79 14.83 -9.54 -16.66
CA SER A 79 15.56 -10.82 -16.55
C SER A 79 14.64 -12.00 -16.27
N LEU A 80 13.44 -11.77 -15.73
CA LEU A 80 12.40 -12.79 -15.54
C LEU A 80 11.52 -13.00 -16.78
N ASN A 81 11.91 -12.43 -17.94
CA ASN A 81 11.18 -12.50 -19.20
C ASN A 81 9.75 -11.95 -19.11
N ARG A 82 9.55 -10.88 -18.33
CA ARG A 82 8.27 -10.20 -18.27
C ARG A 82 7.93 -9.62 -19.65
N THR A 83 6.69 -9.79 -20.06
CA THR A 83 6.13 -9.20 -21.30
C THR A 83 4.95 -8.28 -21.02
N GLU A 84 4.27 -8.48 -19.88
CA GLU A 84 3.13 -7.65 -19.47
C GLU A 84 3.60 -6.25 -19.06
N PRO A 85 2.86 -5.20 -19.42
CA PRO A 85 3.17 -3.83 -18.96
C PRO A 85 3.27 -3.74 -17.45
N LEU A 86 4.16 -2.87 -16.94
CA LEU A 86 4.19 -2.43 -15.55
C LEU A 86 3.84 -0.96 -15.50
N THR A 87 2.83 -0.60 -14.72
CA THR A 87 2.50 0.81 -14.48
C THR A 87 3.12 1.28 -13.18
N VAL A 88 3.84 2.39 -13.24
CA VAL A 88 4.36 3.12 -12.07
C VAL A 88 3.49 4.35 -11.87
N TYR A 89 2.89 4.47 -10.70
CA TYR A 89 2.11 5.62 -10.28
C TYR A 89 2.90 6.43 -9.27
N GLY A 90 2.69 7.74 -9.24
CA GLY A 90 3.29 8.62 -8.24
C GLY A 90 2.62 10.00 -8.23
N PRO A 91 2.93 10.88 -7.26
CA PRO A 91 2.40 12.24 -7.22
C PRO A 91 2.87 13.09 -8.40
N ALA A 92 2.44 14.34 -8.46
CA ALA A 92 2.87 15.30 -9.46
C ALA A 92 4.41 15.40 -9.58
N GLY A 93 4.91 15.51 -10.81
CA GLY A 93 6.35 15.55 -11.10
C GLY A 93 6.95 14.17 -11.44
N LEU A 94 6.14 13.14 -11.62
CA LEU A 94 6.59 11.79 -11.95
C LEU A 94 7.46 11.73 -13.23
N ASP A 95 7.17 12.54 -14.23
CA ASP A 95 7.93 12.60 -15.48
C ASP A 95 9.40 13.00 -15.27
N ALA A 96 9.67 13.86 -14.27
CA ALA A 96 11.04 14.26 -13.94
C ALA A 96 11.85 13.09 -13.35
N VAL A 97 11.20 12.11 -12.75
CA VAL A 97 11.80 10.92 -12.14
C VAL A 97 11.86 9.75 -13.13
N ALA A 98 10.85 9.59 -13.96
CA ALA A 98 10.74 8.51 -14.95
C ALA A 98 11.97 8.44 -15.88
N ARG A 99 12.40 9.59 -16.38
CA ARG A 99 13.51 9.68 -17.33
C ARG A 99 14.85 9.22 -16.74
N PRO A 100 15.32 9.69 -15.58
CA PRO A 100 16.55 9.18 -14.97
C PRO A 100 16.45 7.72 -14.52
N VAL A 101 15.29 7.26 -14.01
CA VAL A 101 15.08 5.86 -13.65
C VAL A 101 15.24 4.96 -14.89
N MET A 102 14.62 5.31 -16.01
CA MET A 102 14.75 4.54 -17.26
C MET A 102 16.16 4.61 -17.84
N ALA A 103 16.88 5.72 -17.68
CA ALA A 103 18.28 5.82 -18.09
C ALA A 103 19.17 4.83 -17.32
N LEU A 104 18.93 4.64 -16.03
CA LEU A 104 19.65 3.68 -15.18
C LEU A 104 19.19 2.23 -15.42
N ALA A 105 17.89 2.00 -15.58
CA ALA A 105 17.34 0.67 -15.84
C ALA A 105 17.70 0.14 -17.24
N GLY A 106 17.92 1.02 -18.21
CA GLY A 106 18.11 0.67 -19.62
C GLY A 106 16.80 0.25 -20.30
N ALA A 107 16.91 -0.19 -21.56
CA ALA A 107 15.76 -0.68 -22.33
C ALA A 107 15.20 -1.96 -21.70
N GLN A 108 13.87 -2.01 -21.50
CA GLN A 108 13.19 -3.17 -20.94
C GLN A 108 12.44 -3.94 -22.04
N PRO A 109 12.35 -5.29 -21.96
CA PRO A 109 11.61 -6.10 -22.92
C PRO A 109 10.09 -6.00 -22.78
N TYR A 110 9.59 -5.17 -21.86
CA TYR A 110 8.18 -4.94 -21.58
C TYR A 110 7.90 -3.44 -21.43
N PRO A 111 6.67 -2.97 -21.68
CA PRO A 111 6.32 -1.57 -21.49
C PRO A 111 6.35 -1.16 -20.01
N VAL A 112 7.02 -0.05 -19.70
CA VAL A 112 6.92 0.64 -18.41
C VAL A 112 6.09 1.91 -18.62
N LEU A 113 4.93 1.96 -17.99
CA LEU A 113 3.98 3.06 -18.10
C LEU A 113 4.05 3.94 -16.86
N TRP A 114 4.12 5.25 -17.04
CA TRP A 114 4.21 6.24 -15.97
C TRP A 114 2.91 7.04 -15.90
N ARG A 115 2.29 7.12 -14.74
CA ARG A 115 1.01 7.82 -14.56
C ARG A 115 0.99 8.58 -13.24
N GLU A 116 0.66 9.85 -13.28
CA GLU A 116 0.40 10.59 -12.05
C GLU A 116 -0.86 10.06 -11.35
N ALA A 117 -0.77 9.96 -10.02
CA ALA A 117 -1.84 9.48 -9.15
C ALA A 117 -2.63 10.70 -8.61
N ASP A 118 -3.37 11.36 -9.47
CA ASP A 118 -4.15 12.58 -9.18
C ASP A 118 -5.64 12.31 -8.90
N ALA A 119 -6.13 11.11 -9.23
CA ALA A 119 -7.51 10.67 -9.04
C ALA A 119 -7.56 9.19 -8.66
N PRO A 120 -8.68 8.68 -8.12
CA PRO A 120 -8.87 7.25 -7.87
C PRO A 120 -8.76 6.41 -9.16
N PHE A 121 -8.10 5.26 -9.06
CA PHE A 121 -7.91 4.31 -10.16
C PHE A 121 -8.04 2.87 -9.67
N ALA A 122 -8.03 1.91 -10.59
CA ALA A 122 -8.08 0.49 -10.25
C ALA A 122 -6.83 -0.24 -10.76
N VAL A 123 -6.36 -1.19 -9.97
CA VAL A 123 -5.33 -2.16 -10.35
C VAL A 123 -5.83 -3.55 -9.98
N ASP A 124 -6.03 -4.40 -10.97
CA ASP A 124 -6.69 -5.71 -10.80
C ASP A 124 -8.03 -5.58 -10.04
N ALA A 125 -8.16 -6.22 -8.89
CA ALA A 125 -9.36 -6.16 -8.04
C ALA A 125 -9.34 -5.03 -7.00
N LEU A 126 -8.27 -4.27 -6.93
CA LEU A 126 -8.10 -3.19 -5.95
C LEU A 126 -8.56 -1.86 -6.54
N LYS A 127 -9.38 -1.14 -5.78
CA LYS A 127 -9.64 0.28 -5.97
C LYS A 127 -8.62 1.05 -5.14
N ILE A 128 -7.92 1.97 -5.77
CA ILE A 128 -6.84 2.74 -5.15
C ILE A 128 -7.21 4.20 -5.17
N THR A 129 -7.19 4.83 -4.01
CA THR A 129 -7.45 6.26 -3.84
C THR A 129 -6.21 6.91 -3.27
N PRO A 130 -5.48 7.73 -4.06
CA PRO A 130 -4.41 8.57 -3.55
C PRO A 130 -5.00 9.70 -2.71
N PHE A 131 -4.27 10.13 -1.68
CA PHE A 131 -4.65 11.29 -0.87
C PHE A 131 -3.40 12.06 -0.44
N PRO A 132 -3.49 13.41 -0.26
CA PRO A 132 -2.33 14.23 0.07
C PRO A 132 -1.82 13.94 1.49
N LEU A 133 -0.50 13.98 1.64
CA LEU A 133 0.21 13.91 2.90
C LEU A 133 0.97 15.21 3.19
N GLU A 134 1.28 15.45 4.46
CA GLU A 134 2.06 16.61 4.90
C GLU A 134 3.55 16.26 5.04
N HIS A 135 4.29 16.50 3.97
CA HIS A 135 5.74 16.32 3.92
C HIS A 135 6.41 17.53 3.26
N ARG A 136 7.76 17.56 3.24
CA ARG A 136 8.54 18.69 2.67
C ARG A 136 8.57 18.73 1.14
N VAL A 137 8.15 17.66 0.49
CA VAL A 137 8.01 17.53 -0.96
C VAL A 137 6.61 17.05 -1.28
N PRO A 138 6.12 17.19 -2.53
CA PRO A 138 4.86 16.57 -2.92
C PRO A 138 4.83 15.09 -2.54
N CYS A 139 3.88 14.71 -1.67
CA CYS A 139 3.75 13.37 -1.12
C CYS A 139 2.28 12.96 -1.06
N CYS A 140 2.00 11.71 -1.36
CA CYS A 140 0.67 11.14 -1.24
C CYS A 140 0.69 9.79 -0.52
N GLY A 141 -0.35 9.51 0.23
CA GLY A 141 -0.66 8.17 0.72
C GLY A 141 -1.62 7.45 -0.21
N TYR A 142 -1.79 6.17 0.01
CA TYR A 142 -2.70 5.33 -0.78
C TYR A 142 -3.67 4.57 0.12
N ALA A 143 -4.96 4.71 -0.15
CA ALA A 143 -5.99 3.82 0.38
C ALA A 143 -6.30 2.75 -0.69
N LEU A 144 -6.06 1.48 -0.34
CA LEU A 144 -6.29 0.33 -1.22
C LEU A 144 -7.50 -0.43 -0.69
N GLU A 145 -8.55 -0.50 -1.48
CA GLU A 145 -9.78 -1.17 -1.13
C GLU A 145 -9.99 -2.41 -2.00
N LEU A 146 -10.22 -3.56 -1.36
CA LEU A 146 -10.75 -4.75 -2.03
C LEU A 146 -12.26 -4.79 -1.83
N PRO A 147 -13.06 -4.42 -2.84
CA PRO A 147 -14.50 -4.39 -2.72
C PRO A 147 -15.09 -5.79 -2.51
N ARG A 148 -16.21 -5.86 -1.81
CA ARG A 148 -16.95 -7.10 -1.61
C ARG A 148 -18.35 -6.97 -2.20
N ALA A 149 -18.63 -7.79 -3.20
CA ALA A 149 -19.95 -7.85 -3.83
C ALA A 149 -21.05 -8.23 -2.82
N GLY A 150 -22.26 -7.81 -3.11
CA GLY A 150 -23.47 -8.26 -2.41
C GLY A 150 -23.65 -9.77 -2.45
N ARG A 151 -24.50 -10.30 -1.57
CA ARG A 151 -24.89 -11.71 -1.66
C ARG A 151 -25.79 -11.93 -2.87
N PHE A 152 -25.69 -13.10 -3.48
CA PHE A 152 -26.65 -13.53 -4.48
C PHE A 152 -28.04 -13.60 -3.87
N ASP A 153 -29.00 -12.99 -4.56
CA ASP A 153 -30.39 -12.94 -4.15
C ASP A 153 -31.24 -13.70 -5.18
N PRO A 154 -31.72 -14.90 -4.84
CA PRO A 154 -32.55 -15.69 -5.74
C PRO A 154 -33.83 -14.97 -6.18
N ALA A 155 -34.42 -14.12 -5.32
CA ALA A 155 -35.63 -13.38 -5.66
C ALA A 155 -35.33 -12.32 -6.74
N ARG A 156 -34.21 -11.65 -6.66
CA ARG A 156 -33.74 -10.69 -7.69
C ARG A 156 -33.35 -11.40 -9.00
N ALA A 157 -32.89 -12.65 -8.91
CA ALA A 157 -32.53 -13.45 -10.06
C ALA A 157 -33.74 -14.12 -10.76
N ALA A 158 -34.95 -13.93 -10.24
CA ALA A 158 -36.16 -14.44 -10.84
C ALA A 158 -36.32 -13.89 -12.27
N GLY A 159 -36.52 -14.80 -13.24
CA GLY A 159 -36.61 -14.44 -14.67
C GLY A 159 -35.25 -14.38 -15.40
N ILE A 160 -34.12 -14.50 -14.70
CA ILE A 160 -32.79 -14.61 -15.33
C ILE A 160 -32.45 -16.10 -15.50
N PRO A 161 -32.04 -16.56 -16.71
CA PRO A 161 -31.66 -17.94 -16.92
C PRO A 161 -30.55 -18.40 -15.99
N VAL A 162 -30.72 -19.56 -15.33
CA VAL A 162 -29.79 -20.12 -14.34
C VAL A 162 -28.36 -20.27 -14.90
N ALA A 163 -28.25 -20.49 -16.21
CA ALA A 163 -26.95 -20.58 -16.88
C ALA A 163 -26.06 -19.35 -16.68
N TYR A 164 -26.65 -18.18 -16.46
CA TYR A 164 -25.91 -16.93 -16.26
C TYR A 164 -25.57 -16.63 -14.79
N TRP A 165 -26.23 -17.23 -13.80
CA TRP A 165 -26.13 -16.92 -12.40
C TRP A 165 -24.71 -16.97 -11.88
N LYS A 166 -23.98 -18.06 -12.21
CA LYS A 166 -22.58 -18.23 -11.75
C LYS A 166 -21.64 -17.12 -12.26
N THR A 167 -21.88 -16.65 -13.50
CA THR A 167 -21.10 -15.57 -14.11
C THR A 167 -21.43 -14.23 -13.45
N LEU A 168 -22.73 -13.96 -13.27
CA LEU A 168 -23.22 -12.76 -12.61
C LEU A 168 -22.78 -12.69 -11.14
N GLN A 169 -22.83 -13.81 -10.41
CA GLN A 169 -22.32 -13.90 -9.02
C GLN A 169 -20.84 -13.56 -8.92
N LYS A 170 -20.05 -13.82 -9.95
CA LYS A 170 -18.61 -13.48 -10.00
C LYS A 170 -18.34 -12.03 -10.41
N GLY A 171 -19.40 -11.23 -10.63
CA GLY A 171 -19.27 -9.83 -10.98
C GLY A 171 -19.10 -9.58 -12.49
N ALA A 172 -19.34 -10.56 -13.37
CA ALA A 172 -19.28 -10.39 -14.81
C ALA A 172 -20.68 -10.39 -15.43
N ALA A 173 -20.92 -9.49 -16.40
CA ALA A 173 -22.17 -9.48 -17.17
C ALA A 173 -22.30 -10.73 -18.05
N ALA A 174 -23.51 -11.25 -18.24
CA ALA A 174 -23.80 -12.41 -19.06
C ALA A 174 -25.22 -12.35 -19.61
N GLY A 175 -25.40 -12.70 -20.91
CA GLY A 175 -26.70 -12.79 -21.55
C GLY A 175 -27.53 -11.51 -21.55
N GLY A 176 -26.86 -10.33 -21.51
CA GLY A 176 -27.53 -9.02 -21.42
C GLY A 176 -27.92 -8.62 -19.99
N PHE A 177 -27.60 -9.44 -18.99
CA PHE A 177 -27.81 -9.14 -17.57
C PHE A 177 -26.55 -8.67 -16.88
N THR A 178 -26.69 -7.85 -15.81
CA THR A 178 -25.59 -7.34 -15.00
C THR A 178 -25.58 -7.95 -13.59
N PRO A 179 -24.43 -7.97 -12.90
CA PRO A 179 -24.31 -8.49 -11.53
C PRO A 179 -25.29 -7.85 -10.54
N GLU A 180 -25.56 -6.56 -10.67
CA GLU A 180 -26.43 -5.77 -9.78
C GLU A 180 -27.88 -6.27 -9.81
N GLN A 181 -28.29 -6.92 -10.90
CA GLN A 181 -29.65 -7.47 -11.01
C GLN A 181 -29.86 -8.73 -10.16
N VAL A 182 -28.76 -9.43 -9.78
CA VAL A 182 -28.83 -10.68 -9.01
C VAL A 182 -28.13 -10.58 -7.64
N LEU A 183 -27.41 -9.50 -7.38
CA LEU A 183 -26.71 -9.28 -6.12
C LEU A 183 -27.48 -8.29 -5.24
N GLY A 184 -27.47 -8.54 -3.95
CA GLY A 184 -27.90 -7.58 -2.94
C GLY A 184 -26.95 -6.37 -2.84
N PRO A 185 -27.13 -5.48 -1.87
CA PRO A 185 -26.27 -4.34 -1.67
C PRO A 185 -24.79 -4.77 -1.45
N PRO A 186 -23.83 -3.94 -1.87
CA PRO A 186 -22.43 -4.19 -1.58
C PRO A 186 -22.19 -4.38 -0.08
N ARG A 187 -21.29 -5.29 0.25
CA ARG A 187 -20.88 -5.55 1.63
C ARG A 187 -19.60 -4.81 1.95
N ARG A 188 -19.27 -4.67 3.24
CA ARG A 188 -18.00 -4.08 3.66
C ARG A 188 -16.84 -4.87 3.04
N GLY A 189 -16.01 -4.18 2.26
CA GLY A 189 -14.77 -4.69 1.69
C GLY A 189 -13.64 -4.73 2.72
N LEU A 190 -12.40 -4.89 2.24
CA LEU A 190 -11.18 -4.73 3.02
C LEU A 190 -10.50 -3.44 2.61
N LYS A 191 -9.93 -2.70 3.58
CA LYS A 191 -9.25 -1.43 3.35
C LYS A 191 -7.90 -1.41 4.03
N VAL A 192 -6.85 -1.16 3.25
CA VAL A 192 -5.48 -0.94 3.72
C VAL A 192 -5.08 0.47 3.38
N VAL A 193 -4.47 1.17 4.33
CA VAL A 193 -3.91 2.52 4.12
C VAL A 193 -2.41 2.48 4.35
N TYR A 194 -1.66 3.06 3.41
CA TYR A 194 -0.22 3.20 3.47
C TYR A 194 0.14 4.68 3.42
N ALA A 195 0.83 5.16 4.46
CA ALA A 195 1.19 6.56 4.62
C ALA A 195 2.55 6.68 5.33
N THR A 196 3.60 6.79 4.54
CA THR A 196 4.95 7.08 5.01
C THR A 196 5.29 8.53 4.75
N ASP A 197 6.28 9.06 5.46
CA ASP A 197 6.81 10.41 5.28
C ASP A 197 5.72 11.49 5.38
N THR A 198 5.15 11.58 6.56
CA THR A 198 4.07 12.54 6.81
C THR A 198 4.00 12.99 8.26
N ARG A 199 3.51 14.19 8.44
CA ARG A 199 2.90 14.61 9.71
C ARG A 199 1.49 14.04 9.80
N PRO A 200 0.95 13.84 11.03
CA PRO A 200 -0.49 13.59 11.19
C PRO A 200 -1.27 14.73 10.56
N CYS A 201 -2.19 14.41 9.64
CA CYS A 201 -3.00 15.39 8.95
C CYS A 201 -4.44 14.91 8.75
N ALA A 202 -5.35 15.84 8.51
CA ALA A 202 -6.78 15.55 8.36
C ALA A 202 -7.08 14.62 7.18
N ALA A 203 -6.34 14.75 6.07
CA ALA A 203 -6.51 13.90 4.90
C ALA A 203 -6.15 12.44 5.21
N LEU A 204 -5.06 12.20 5.96
CA LEU A 204 -4.68 10.86 6.41
C LEU A 204 -5.70 10.29 7.39
N GLU A 205 -6.17 11.05 8.37
CA GLU A 205 -7.20 10.60 9.30
C GLU A 205 -8.48 10.19 8.57
N ALA A 206 -8.93 11.02 7.63
CA ALA A 206 -10.12 10.73 6.82
C ALA A 206 -9.91 9.48 5.94
N ALA A 207 -8.75 9.34 5.29
CA ALA A 207 -8.43 8.18 4.48
C ALA A 207 -8.30 6.90 5.32
N ALA A 208 -7.77 6.98 6.55
CA ALA A 208 -7.58 5.85 7.44
C ALA A 208 -8.86 5.42 8.18
N ARG A 209 -9.93 6.22 8.14
CA ARG A 209 -11.16 5.91 8.88
C ARG A 209 -11.67 4.50 8.60
N ASP A 210 -11.88 3.71 9.68
CA ASP A 210 -12.35 2.32 9.65
C ASP A 210 -11.47 1.37 8.81
N ALA A 211 -10.19 1.70 8.55
CA ALA A 211 -9.31 0.82 7.81
C ALA A 211 -9.04 -0.49 8.57
N ASP A 212 -8.91 -1.59 7.83
CA ASP A 212 -8.54 -2.89 8.41
C ASP A 212 -7.07 -2.91 8.84
N LEU A 213 -6.23 -2.14 8.13
CA LEU A 213 -4.82 -1.94 8.46
C LEU A 213 -4.37 -0.55 8.02
N LEU A 214 -3.72 0.17 8.93
CA LEU A 214 -2.93 1.38 8.64
C LEU A 214 -1.45 1.05 8.81
N CYS A 215 -0.66 1.19 7.74
CA CYS A 215 0.80 1.24 7.79
C CYS A 215 1.21 2.71 7.76
N MET A 216 1.85 3.20 8.84
CA MET A 216 2.06 4.63 9.03
C MET A 216 3.50 4.95 9.44
N ASP A 217 3.97 6.13 9.00
CA ASP A 217 5.21 6.76 9.45
C ASP A 217 5.35 6.72 10.99
N ALA A 218 6.48 6.27 11.45
CA ALA A 218 6.89 6.25 12.84
C ALA A 218 8.40 6.49 12.94
N THR A 219 8.89 7.46 12.17
CA THR A 219 10.32 7.76 12.02
C THR A 219 10.99 8.02 13.37
N TYR A 220 10.28 8.62 14.30
CA TYR A 220 10.80 8.96 15.62
C TYR A 220 10.12 8.16 16.73
N ALA A 221 10.95 7.43 17.51
CA ALA A 221 10.44 6.61 18.62
C ALA A 221 10.05 7.44 19.84
N ASP A 222 10.78 8.54 20.10
CA ASP A 222 10.64 9.36 21.30
C ASP A 222 9.94 10.69 20.99
N ASP A 223 9.04 11.13 21.88
CA ASP A 223 8.39 12.44 21.80
C ASP A 223 9.35 13.60 22.01
N ALA A 224 10.53 13.39 22.61
CA ALA A 224 11.61 14.38 22.67
C ALA A 224 12.07 14.78 21.25
N ASP A 225 11.90 13.92 20.26
CA ASP A 225 12.18 14.20 18.86
C ASP A 225 11.03 14.90 18.10
N LEU A 226 9.93 15.26 18.78
CA LEU A 226 8.81 15.97 18.15
C LEU A 226 9.23 17.25 17.39
N PRO A 227 10.17 18.08 17.88
CA PRO A 227 10.66 19.22 17.10
C PRO A 227 11.31 18.80 15.78
N LYS A 228 12.07 17.70 15.75
CA LYS A 228 12.65 17.13 14.53
C LYS A 228 11.58 16.55 13.62
N ALA A 229 10.62 15.82 14.19
CA ALA A 229 9.49 15.27 13.44
C ALA A 229 8.74 16.38 12.68
N ARG A 230 8.48 17.50 13.33
CA ARG A 230 7.86 18.69 12.70
C ARG A 230 8.77 19.31 11.65
N LEU A 231 10.05 19.47 11.93
CA LEU A 231 11.01 20.09 11.00
C LEU A 231 11.17 19.28 9.70
N TYR A 232 11.20 17.96 9.82
CA TYR A 232 11.47 17.06 8.69
C TYR A 232 10.19 16.46 8.06
N GLY A 233 9.01 16.77 8.60
CA GLY A 233 7.73 16.31 8.04
C GLY A 233 7.46 14.83 8.29
N HIS A 234 7.80 14.34 9.50
CA HIS A 234 7.61 12.95 9.95
C HIS A 234 6.78 12.87 11.23
N THR A 235 6.45 11.66 11.65
CA THR A 235 5.58 11.36 12.78
C THR A 235 6.37 10.69 13.92
N THR A 236 6.00 10.98 15.19
CA THR A 236 6.43 10.17 16.33
C THR A 236 5.51 8.94 16.49
N CYS A 237 6.03 7.88 17.10
CA CYS A 237 5.22 6.68 17.37
C CYS A 237 3.94 6.99 18.15
N ARG A 238 3.99 7.89 19.14
CA ARG A 238 2.80 8.32 19.91
C ARG A 238 1.76 9.02 19.04
N GLU A 239 2.21 9.94 18.17
CA GLU A 239 1.31 10.63 17.24
C GLU A 239 0.63 9.65 16.27
N ALA A 240 1.37 8.63 15.78
CA ALA A 240 0.81 7.57 14.94
C ALA A 240 -0.27 6.78 15.68
N GLY A 241 -0.03 6.44 16.97
CA GLY A 241 -1.04 5.82 17.83
C GLY A 241 -2.29 6.68 18.00
N ALA A 242 -2.12 7.98 18.25
CA ALA A 242 -3.24 8.91 18.43
C ALA A 242 -4.09 9.03 17.16
N LEU A 243 -3.47 9.13 15.99
CA LEU A 243 -4.16 9.18 14.70
C LEU A 243 -4.92 7.86 14.43
N ALA A 244 -4.30 6.72 14.69
CA ALA A 244 -4.94 5.42 14.52
C ALA A 244 -6.19 5.25 15.40
N ALA A 245 -6.13 5.75 16.63
CA ALA A 245 -7.29 5.78 17.54
C ALA A 245 -8.40 6.70 17.03
N ALA A 246 -8.06 7.92 16.58
CA ALA A 246 -9.01 8.88 16.03
C ALA A 246 -9.70 8.37 14.76
N ALA A 247 -8.94 7.68 13.88
CA ALA A 247 -9.46 7.07 12.66
C ALA A 247 -10.18 5.73 12.88
N ALA A 248 -10.25 5.21 14.12
CA ALA A 248 -10.86 3.92 14.46
C ALA A 248 -10.36 2.75 13.58
N VAL A 249 -9.07 2.72 13.25
CA VAL A 249 -8.50 1.63 12.45
C VAL A 249 -8.56 0.31 13.24
N ARG A 250 -8.60 -0.82 12.54
CA ARG A 250 -8.59 -2.13 13.22
C ARG A 250 -7.20 -2.59 13.62
N ARG A 251 -6.16 -2.15 12.88
CA ARG A 251 -4.75 -2.47 13.12
C ARG A 251 -3.87 -1.30 12.73
N LEU A 252 -2.81 -1.07 13.49
CA LEU A 252 -1.76 -0.11 13.19
C LEU A 252 -0.41 -0.83 13.11
N TRP A 253 0.30 -0.66 11.99
CA TRP A 253 1.70 -1.02 11.85
C TRP A 253 2.53 0.25 11.75
N LEU A 254 3.46 0.42 12.68
CA LEU A 254 4.45 1.47 12.67
C LEU A 254 5.57 1.07 11.71
N THR A 255 5.98 1.96 10.82
CA THR A 255 7.02 1.69 9.82
C THR A 255 7.85 2.95 9.55
N HIS A 256 8.81 2.88 8.65
CA HIS A 256 9.65 4.00 8.25
C HIS A 256 10.50 4.55 9.40
N TYR A 257 11.14 3.68 10.16
CA TYR A 257 11.97 4.07 11.29
C TYR A 257 13.27 4.75 10.85
N SER A 258 13.63 5.85 11.49
CA SER A 258 14.97 6.43 11.36
C SER A 258 16.05 5.38 11.67
N ALA A 259 17.20 5.48 10.99
CA ALA A 259 18.37 4.64 11.29
C ALA A 259 18.85 4.76 12.74
N ALA A 260 18.53 5.86 13.42
CA ALA A 260 18.85 6.05 14.84
C ALA A 260 17.96 5.21 15.77
N VAL A 261 16.83 4.68 15.29
CA VAL A 261 15.94 3.82 16.08
C VAL A 261 16.46 2.38 16.00
N THR A 262 17.34 2.01 16.89
CA THR A 262 17.91 0.65 17.01
C THR A 262 17.01 -0.29 17.77
N ASP A 263 16.16 0.23 18.66
CA ASP A 263 15.14 -0.52 19.40
C ASP A 263 13.77 0.16 19.19
N THR A 264 12.79 -0.60 18.70
CA THR A 264 11.43 -0.10 18.47
C THR A 264 10.53 -0.21 19.69
N ALA A 265 10.94 -0.91 20.76
CA ALA A 265 10.10 -1.16 21.93
C ALA A 265 9.67 0.13 22.67
N PRO A 266 10.53 1.14 22.90
CA PRO A 266 10.10 2.39 23.53
C PRO A 266 9.03 3.12 22.69
N GLY A 267 9.24 3.24 21.38
CA GLY A 267 8.28 3.87 20.47
C GLY A 267 6.95 3.11 20.41
N LEU A 268 7.00 1.78 20.38
CA LEU A 268 5.79 0.95 20.43
C LEU A 268 5.01 1.17 21.74
N ALA A 269 5.71 1.25 22.88
CA ALA A 269 5.08 1.55 24.15
C ALA A 269 4.41 2.94 24.14
N ALA A 270 5.07 3.95 23.55
CA ALA A 270 4.49 5.27 23.37
C ALA A 270 3.24 5.26 22.48
N ALA A 271 3.24 4.57 21.35
CA ALA A 271 2.07 4.41 20.47
C ALA A 271 0.92 3.72 21.19
N ARG A 272 1.20 2.68 21.99
CA ARG A 272 0.21 1.90 22.71
C ARG A 272 -0.50 2.66 23.83
N THR A 273 0.02 3.79 24.27
CA THR A 273 -0.71 4.66 25.23
C THR A 273 -2.00 5.21 24.64
N ALA A 274 -2.05 5.44 23.32
CA ALA A 274 -3.23 5.92 22.61
C ALA A 274 -3.95 4.80 21.84
N TYR A 275 -3.22 3.84 21.31
CA TYR A 275 -3.74 2.74 20.51
C TYR A 275 -3.12 1.39 20.93
N PRO A 276 -3.74 0.66 21.88
CA PRO A 276 -3.17 -0.57 22.47
C PRO A 276 -2.83 -1.68 21.47
N LEU A 277 -3.50 -1.71 20.29
CA LEU A 277 -3.29 -2.71 19.24
C LEU A 277 -2.18 -2.35 18.25
N ALA A 278 -1.38 -1.29 18.52
CA ALA A 278 -0.23 -0.94 17.70
C ALA A 278 0.82 -2.06 17.69
N LEU A 279 1.40 -2.30 16.52
CA LEU A 279 2.50 -3.24 16.30
C LEU A 279 3.68 -2.51 15.67
N ALA A 280 4.89 -2.81 16.14
CA ALA A 280 6.10 -2.37 15.47
C ALA A 280 6.30 -3.23 14.21
N GLY A 281 6.31 -2.59 13.05
CA GLY A 281 6.62 -3.24 11.78
C GLY A 281 8.07 -3.70 11.73
N TYR A 282 8.32 -4.78 11.04
CA TYR A 282 9.65 -5.31 10.74
C TYR A 282 9.66 -5.90 9.33
N ASP A 283 10.84 -6.00 8.74
CA ASP A 283 11.00 -6.53 7.40
C ASP A 283 10.53 -7.99 7.31
N GLY A 284 9.60 -8.25 6.42
CA GLY A 284 8.94 -9.54 6.26
C GLY A 284 7.67 -9.73 7.10
N MET A 285 7.30 -8.75 7.94
CA MET A 285 6.00 -8.79 8.63
C MET A 285 4.87 -8.88 7.61
N ALA A 286 3.99 -9.87 7.79
CA ALA A 286 2.90 -10.12 6.86
C ALA A 286 1.59 -10.42 7.59
N GLN A 287 0.48 -9.99 7.02
CA GLN A 287 -0.86 -10.22 7.54
C GLN A 287 -1.82 -10.53 6.40
N GLU A 288 -2.58 -11.60 6.56
CA GLU A 288 -3.74 -11.88 5.73
C GLU A 288 -4.98 -11.25 6.36
N LEU A 289 -5.70 -10.46 5.57
CA LEU A 289 -6.96 -9.84 5.92
C LEU A 289 -8.07 -10.62 5.24
N GLU A 290 -9.08 -10.96 6.02
CA GLU A 290 -10.26 -11.68 5.55
C GLU A 290 -11.52 -10.82 5.70
N PHE A 291 -12.49 -11.05 4.85
CA PHE A 291 -13.79 -10.42 5.02
C PHE A 291 -14.45 -10.89 6.32
N ASP A 292 -15.15 -9.97 6.99
CA ASP A 292 -15.89 -10.29 8.19
C ASP A 292 -16.84 -11.49 7.93
N LYS A 293 -16.83 -12.48 8.84
CA LYS A 293 -17.84 -13.54 8.85
C LYS A 293 -19.16 -12.93 9.25
N GLU A 294 -20.17 -13.16 8.45
CA GLU A 294 -21.56 -12.75 8.72
C GLU A 294 -22.36 -13.92 9.27
#